data_8fc64f026c8c50056127b2d7a9cc012d
#
_entry.id   8fc64f026c8c50056127b2d7a9cc012d
#
_cell.length_a   1.000
_cell.length_b   1.000
_cell.length_c   1.000
_cell.angle_alpha   90.00
_cell.angle_beta   90.00
_cell.angle_gamma   90.00
#
_symmetry.space_group_name_H-M   'P 1'
#
loop_
_entity.id
_entity.type
_entity.pdbx_description
1 polymer ?
#
loop_
_entity_poly.entity_id
_entity_poly.type
_entity_poly.pdbx_seq_one_letter_code
_entity_poly.pdbx_strand_id
1 'polypeptide(L)'
;MILIIDNYDSFTYNLVQRLGEIDASLDIEVHRNDQISPDEIERKRPSHLIISPGPCTPSEAGISVDTARRFAGQLPLLGECLVHQSIGQATGSTIVRARQLMHGKTDAIHHDDQGLFAGLPNPFTATRYHSLVIEPNTLRDDFDVSAWADAPDGSREIMAIRHQEWPVEGWQFHPESFLTDCGHELLRRFLDLRTAA
;
A
#
# COMPACT_ATOMS: atom_id res chain seq x y z
N MET A 1 4.51 -10.67 -15.10
CA MET A 1 3.15 -10.79 -14.54
C MET A 1 3.10 -10.07 -13.21
N ILE A 2 2.11 -9.18 -13.01
CA ILE A 2 1.79 -8.54 -11.73
C ILE A 2 0.71 -9.39 -11.07
N LEU A 3 0.87 -9.74 -9.81
CA LEU A 3 -0.14 -10.46 -9.04
C LEU A 3 -0.80 -9.52 -8.04
N ILE A 4 -2.13 -9.48 -8.06
CA ILE A 4 -2.94 -8.68 -7.13
C ILE A 4 -3.71 -9.64 -6.22
N ILE A 5 -3.56 -9.48 -4.91
CA ILE A 5 -4.40 -10.14 -3.91
C ILE A 5 -5.59 -9.24 -3.60
N ASP A 6 -6.78 -9.74 -3.85
CA ASP A 6 -8.04 -9.06 -3.60
C ASP A 6 -8.60 -9.44 -2.23
N ASN A 7 -8.66 -8.49 -1.32
CA ASN A 7 -9.24 -8.62 0.01
C ASN A 7 -10.76 -8.37 0.03
N TYR A 8 -11.47 -8.71 -1.05
CA TYR A 8 -12.92 -8.46 -1.21
C TYR A 8 -13.27 -6.97 -1.20
N ASP A 9 -12.38 -6.17 -1.78
CA ASP A 9 -12.56 -4.72 -1.86
C ASP A 9 -13.19 -4.28 -3.18
N SER A 10 -14.08 -3.27 -3.10
CA SER A 10 -14.77 -2.73 -4.29
C SER A 10 -13.82 -2.00 -5.24
N PHE A 11 -12.67 -1.55 -4.76
CA PHE A 11 -11.72 -0.74 -5.52
C PHE A 11 -10.59 -1.56 -6.16
N THR A 12 -10.50 -2.86 -5.90
CA THR A 12 -9.46 -3.73 -6.50
C THR A 12 -9.44 -3.63 -8.03
N TYR A 13 -10.60 -3.60 -8.68
CA TYR A 13 -10.65 -3.48 -10.13
C TYR A 13 -10.40 -2.06 -10.65
N ASN A 14 -10.56 -1.02 -9.84
CA ASN A 14 -10.07 0.31 -10.18
C ASN A 14 -8.54 0.33 -10.23
N LEU A 15 -7.88 -0.39 -9.31
CA LEU A 15 -6.43 -0.56 -9.34
C LEU A 15 -5.98 -1.28 -10.63
N VAL A 16 -6.65 -2.38 -11.02
CA VAL A 16 -6.41 -3.08 -12.30
C VAL A 16 -6.56 -2.12 -13.48
N GLN A 17 -7.63 -1.31 -13.49
CA GLN A 17 -7.87 -0.33 -14.53
C GLN A 17 -6.74 0.70 -14.59
N ARG A 18 -6.32 1.27 -13.44
CA ARG A 18 -5.23 2.26 -13.39
C ARG A 18 -3.92 1.69 -13.90
N LEU A 19 -3.59 0.45 -13.56
CA LEU A 19 -2.42 -0.24 -14.08
C LEU A 19 -2.51 -0.44 -15.60
N GLY A 20 -3.68 -0.85 -16.12
CA GLY A 20 -3.93 -0.98 -17.54
C GLY A 20 -3.90 0.36 -18.31
N GLU A 21 -4.23 1.48 -17.66
CA GLU A 21 -4.08 2.83 -18.23
C GLU A 21 -2.60 3.24 -18.34
N ILE A 22 -1.74 2.75 -17.42
CA ILE A 22 -0.29 2.98 -17.47
C ILE A 22 0.33 2.22 -18.64
N ASP A 23 0.00 0.93 -18.76
CA ASP A 23 0.46 0.07 -19.85
C ASP A 23 -0.56 -1.05 -20.10
N ALA A 24 -1.25 -1.00 -21.23
CA ALA A 24 -2.26 -1.99 -21.62
C ALA A 24 -1.68 -3.38 -21.95
N SER A 25 -0.35 -3.52 -22.00
CA SER A 25 0.33 -4.81 -22.23
C SER A 25 0.68 -5.56 -20.94
N LEU A 26 0.39 -4.97 -19.77
CA LEU A 26 0.68 -5.60 -18.48
C LEU A 26 -0.11 -6.91 -18.32
N ASP A 27 0.62 -7.96 -17.98
CA ASP A 27 0.05 -9.23 -17.57
C ASP A 27 -0.32 -9.15 -16.09
N ILE A 28 -1.63 -9.07 -15.80
CA ILE A 28 -2.17 -8.87 -14.45
C ILE A 28 -3.06 -10.05 -14.07
N GLU A 29 -2.74 -10.72 -12.97
CA GLU A 29 -3.59 -11.74 -12.36
C GLU A 29 -4.17 -11.22 -11.04
N VAL A 30 -5.47 -11.42 -10.83
CA VAL A 30 -6.17 -11.08 -9.58
C VAL A 30 -6.66 -12.35 -8.91
N HIS A 31 -6.30 -12.54 -7.64
CA HIS A 31 -6.74 -13.68 -6.84
C HIS A 31 -7.33 -13.19 -5.51
N ARG A 32 -8.46 -13.79 -5.12
CA ARG A 32 -9.03 -13.57 -3.78
C ARG A 32 -8.08 -14.09 -2.70
N ASN A 33 -8.05 -13.41 -1.56
CA ASN A 33 -7.15 -13.73 -0.44
C ASN A 33 -7.39 -15.11 0.21
N ASP A 34 -8.49 -15.77 -0.12
CA ASP A 34 -8.86 -17.12 0.30
C ASP A 34 -8.81 -18.15 -0.84
N GLN A 35 -8.41 -17.73 -2.06
CA GLN A 35 -8.39 -18.56 -3.27
C GLN A 35 -6.97 -18.79 -3.82
N ILE A 36 -5.96 -18.34 -3.11
CA ILE A 36 -4.55 -18.56 -3.45
C ILE A 36 -3.75 -18.69 -2.15
N SER A 37 -2.72 -19.53 -2.17
CA SER A 37 -1.78 -19.66 -1.05
C SER A 37 -0.45 -18.97 -1.35
N PRO A 38 0.35 -18.62 -0.33
CA PRO A 38 1.70 -18.09 -0.54
C PRO A 38 2.61 -19.02 -1.37
N ASP A 39 2.45 -20.34 -1.27
CA ASP A 39 3.19 -21.30 -2.09
C ASP A 39 2.80 -21.26 -3.58
N GLU A 40 1.53 -20.96 -3.87
CA GLU A 40 1.06 -20.77 -5.24
C GLU A 40 1.56 -19.45 -5.83
N ILE A 41 1.59 -18.37 -5.03
CA ILE A 41 2.18 -17.08 -5.42
C ILE A 41 3.66 -17.30 -5.79
N GLU A 42 4.43 -18.00 -4.97
CA GLU A 42 5.84 -18.29 -5.23
C GLU A 42 6.04 -19.09 -6.53
N ARG A 43 5.21 -20.12 -6.79
CA ARG A 43 5.26 -20.89 -8.05
C ARG A 43 4.95 -20.05 -9.28
N LYS A 44 4.08 -19.06 -9.16
CA LYS A 44 3.73 -18.12 -10.24
C LYS A 44 4.86 -17.14 -10.57
N ARG A 45 5.77 -16.91 -9.64
CA ARG A 45 6.92 -16.00 -9.78
C ARG A 45 6.51 -14.63 -10.32
N PRO A 46 5.61 -13.90 -9.66
CA PRO A 46 5.24 -12.57 -10.12
C PRO A 46 6.44 -11.62 -10.10
N SER A 47 6.44 -10.65 -10.99
CA SER A 47 7.43 -9.56 -10.99
C SER A 47 7.15 -8.51 -9.93
N HIS A 48 5.86 -8.33 -9.60
CA HIS A 48 5.35 -7.40 -8.59
C HIS A 48 4.18 -8.04 -7.86
N LEU A 49 4.03 -7.72 -6.59
CA LEU A 49 2.92 -8.15 -5.77
C LEU A 49 2.22 -6.91 -5.20
N ILE A 50 0.93 -6.80 -5.47
CA ILE A 50 0.09 -5.76 -4.92
C ILE A 50 -0.97 -6.43 -4.06
N ILE A 51 -1.18 -5.94 -2.85
CA ILE A 51 -2.22 -6.45 -1.97
C ILE A 51 -3.22 -5.32 -1.77
N SER A 52 -4.45 -5.54 -2.26
CA SER A 52 -5.51 -4.53 -2.33
C SER A 52 -6.00 -4.11 -0.96
N PRO A 53 -6.69 -2.97 -0.88
CA PRO A 53 -7.48 -2.63 0.31
C PRO A 53 -8.42 -3.77 0.71
N GLY A 54 -9.02 -3.65 1.87
CA GLY A 54 -10.02 -4.61 2.33
C GLY A 54 -10.75 -4.11 3.58
N PRO A 55 -11.87 -4.74 3.92
CA PRO A 55 -12.60 -4.46 5.14
C PRO A 55 -11.91 -5.04 6.38
N CYS A 56 -12.39 -4.62 7.55
CA CYS A 56 -12.00 -5.16 8.87
C CYS A 56 -10.58 -4.77 9.31
N THR A 57 -9.85 -5.69 9.90
CA THR A 57 -8.50 -5.48 10.47
C THR A 57 -7.47 -6.35 9.75
N PRO A 58 -6.16 -6.04 9.86
CA PRO A 58 -5.12 -6.88 9.28
C PRO A 58 -5.19 -8.36 9.68
N SER A 59 -5.61 -8.66 10.92
CA SER A 59 -5.73 -10.04 11.42
C SER A 59 -6.86 -10.83 10.74
N GLU A 60 -7.78 -10.14 10.06
CA GLU A 60 -8.92 -10.72 9.34
C GLU A 60 -8.70 -10.71 7.81
N ALA A 61 -7.55 -10.25 7.35
CA ALA A 61 -7.20 -10.10 5.93
C ALA A 61 -6.69 -11.42 5.26
N GLY A 62 -7.14 -12.57 5.75
CA GLY A 62 -6.74 -13.87 5.19
C GLY A 62 -5.22 -14.04 5.13
N ILE A 63 -4.69 -14.32 3.95
CA ILE A 63 -3.25 -14.55 3.74
C ILE A 63 -2.41 -13.26 3.69
N SER A 64 -3.01 -12.06 3.77
CA SER A 64 -2.33 -10.80 3.45
C SER A 64 -1.11 -10.52 4.34
N VAL A 65 -1.23 -10.73 5.67
CA VAL A 65 -0.12 -10.55 6.62
C VAL A 65 1.02 -11.54 6.35
N ASP A 66 0.67 -12.83 6.16
CA ASP A 66 1.66 -13.88 5.90
C ASP A 66 2.34 -13.69 4.55
N THR A 67 1.59 -13.25 3.55
CA THR A 67 2.11 -12.91 2.23
C THR A 67 3.06 -11.72 2.30
N ALA A 68 2.69 -10.65 2.97
CA ALA A 68 3.57 -9.49 3.18
C ALA A 68 4.88 -9.91 3.87
N ARG A 69 4.79 -10.73 4.92
CA ARG A 69 5.96 -11.23 5.65
C ARG A 69 6.87 -12.12 4.78
N ARG A 70 6.28 -13.02 3.98
CA ARG A 70 7.04 -13.97 3.17
C ARG A 70 7.74 -13.32 2.00
N PHE A 71 7.10 -12.36 1.32
CA PHE A 71 7.60 -11.79 0.08
C PHE A 71 8.34 -10.47 0.24
N ALA A 72 8.33 -9.86 1.43
CA ALA A 72 9.16 -8.69 1.72
C ALA A 72 10.63 -9.00 1.42
N GLY A 73 11.25 -8.14 0.59
CA GLY A 73 12.63 -8.32 0.13
C GLY A 73 12.84 -9.31 -1.02
N GLN A 74 11.84 -10.09 -1.41
CA GLN A 74 11.96 -11.04 -2.53
C GLN A 74 11.52 -10.45 -3.87
N LEU A 75 10.55 -9.55 -3.83
CA LEU A 75 10.02 -8.84 -5.02
C LEU A 75 9.40 -7.50 -4.60
N PRO A 76 9.20 -6.57 -5.53
CA PRO A 76 8.47 -5.33 -5.25
C PRO A 76 7.07 -5.63 -4.72
N LEU A 77 6.77 -5.11 -3.51
CA LEU A 77 5.53 -5.32 -2.79
C LEU A 77 4.89 -3.99 -2.43
N LEU A 78 3.63 -3.82 -2.83
CA LEU A 78 2.78 -2.71 -2.42
C LEU A 78 1.61 -3.21 -1.60
N GLY A 79 1.41 -2.63 -0.42
CA GLY A 79 0.22 -2.82 0.39
C GLY A 79 -0.61 -1.55 0.49
N GLU A 80 -1.90 -1.64 0.12
CA GLU A 80 -2.82 -0.50 0.18
C GLU A 80 -3.75 -0.58 1.38
N CYS A 81 -3.99 0.56 2.04
CA CYS A 81 -4.94 0.76 3.12
C CYS A 81 -4.82 -0.31 4.22
N LEU A 82 -5.69 -1.32 4.23
CA LEU A 82 -5.63 -2.45 5.16
C LEU A 82 -4.25 -3.13 5.15
N VAL A 83 -3.62 -3.24 3.99
CA VAL A 83 -2.37 -3.98 3.85
C VAL A 83 -1.15 -3.12 4.17
N HIS A 84 -1.20 -1.82 4.02
CA HIS A 84 -0.25 -0.91 4.67
C HIS A 84 -0.19 -1.20 6.18
N GLN A 85 -1.36 -1.34 6.82
CA GLN A 85 -1.45 -1.73 8.23
C GLN A 85 -0.97 -3.18 8.46
N SER A 86 -1.22 -4.09 7.50
CA SER A 86 -0.75 -5.49 7.56
C SER A 86 0.78 -5.57 7.48
N ILE A 87 1.43 -4.76 6.67
CA ILE A 87 2.91 -4.64 6.63
C ILE A 87 3.41 -4.16 7.98
N GLY A 88 2.81 -3.09 8.54
CA GLY A 88 3.13 -2.61 9.89
C GLY A 88 2.97 -3.71 10.94
N GLN A 89 1.83 -4.40 10.97
CA GLN A 89 1.57 -5.49 11.92
C GLN A 89 2.53 -6.68 11.73
N ALA A 90 2.82 -7.06 10.48
CA ALA A 90 3.76 -8.14 10.17
C ALA A 90 5.16 -7.88 10.71
N THR A 91 5.53 -6.61 10.84
CA THR A 91 6.82 -6.15 11.36
C THR A 91 6.77 -5.73 12.83
N GLY A 92 5.61 -5.87 13.50
CA GLY A 92 5.47 -5.65 14.95
C GLY A 92 4.93 -4.28 15.35
N SER A 93 4.50 -3.45 14.40
CA SER A 93 3.84 -2.18 14.70
C SER A 93 2.44 -2.39 15.29
N THR A 94 2.01 -1.46 16.12
CA THR A 94 0.65 -1.43 16.68
C THR A 94 -0.30 -0.68 15.74
N ILE A 95 -1.47 -1.27 15.51
CA ILE A 95 -2.54 -0.63 14.74
C ILE A 95 -3.54 -0.02 15.70
N VAL A 96 -3.79 1.27 15.53
CA VAL A 96 -4.67 2.06 16.41
C VAL A 96 -5.78 2.75 15.60
N ARG A 97 -6.78 3.27 16.31
CA ARG A 97 -7.82 4.09 15.66
C ARG A 97 -7.23 5.41 15.19
N ALA A 98 -7.57 5.80 13.96
CA ALA A 98 -7.26 7.12 13.41
C ALA A 98 -7.90 8.22 14.28
N ARG A 99 -7.25 9.38 14.38
CA ARG A 99 -7.77 10.54 15.11
C ARG A 99 -9.07 11.05 14.49
N GLN A 100 -9.23 10.87 13.20
CA GLN A 100 -10.45 11.19 12.47
C GLN A 100 -10.83 10.04 11.55
N LEU A 101 -12.12 9.66 11.57
CA LEU A 101 -12.67 8.71 10.61
C LEU A 101 -12.66 9.32 9.22
N MET A 102 -11.96 8.67 8.30
CA MET A 102 -11.91 9.05 6.90
C MET A 102 -12.68 8.01 6.07
N HIS A 103 -13.70 8.48 5.37
CA HIS A 103 -14.51 7.61 4.50
C HIS A 103 -14.91 8.38 3.24
N GLY A 104 -14.22 8.12 2.14
CA GLY A 104 -14.44 8.78 0.86
C GLY A 104 -14.13 10.28 0.87
N LYS A 105 -13.23 10.71 1.74
CA LYS A 105 -12.77 12.10 1.84
C LYS A 105 -11.38 12.23 1.25
N THR A 106 -11.11 13.39 0.69
CA THR A 106 -9.75 13.78 0.29
C THR A 106 -9.03 14.50 1.42
N ASP A 107 -7.71 14.39 1.44
CA ASP A 107 -6.85 15.07 2.39
C ASP A 107 -5.53 15.48 1.73
N ALA A 108 -4.82 16.42 2.34
CA ALA A 108 -3.49 16.84 1.93
C ALA A 108 -2.45 15.86 2.48
N ILE A 109 -1.74 15.18 1.61
CA ILE A 109 -0.71 14.21 1.95
C ILE A 109 0.66 14.86 1.75
N HIS A 110 1.37 15.03 2.85
CA HIS A 110 2.76 15.48 2.87
C HIS A 110 3.68 14.27 2.70
N HIS A 111 4.88 14.46 2.15
CA HIS A 111 5.85 13.39 1.94
C HIS A 111 7.29 13.89 2.10
N ASP A 112 8.23 12.95 2.16
CA ASP A 112 9.66 13.19 2.39
C ASP A 112 10.44 13.61 1.13
N ASP A 113 9.79 13.69 -0.02
CA ASP A 113 10.38 13.99 -1.34
C ASP A 113 11.48 12.98 -1.76
N GLN A 114 11.36 11.71 -1.33
CA GLN A 114 12.30 10.65 -1.65
C GLN A 114 11.61 9.45 -2.30
N GLY A 115 12.41 8.54 -2.89
CA GLY A 115 11.90 7.31 -3.49
C GLY A 115 10.79 7.55 -4.51
N LEU A 116 9.65 6.89 -4.32
CA LEU A 116 8.50 7.03 -5.24
C LEU A 116 7.84 8.42 -5.16
N PHE A 117 8.07 9.18 -4.10
CA PHE A 117 7.51 10.53 -3.91
C PHE A 117 8.39 11.66 -4.47
N ALA A 118 9.63 11.38 -4.88
CA ALA A 118 10.58 12.40 -5.32
C ALA A 118 10.01 13.27 -6.45
N GLY A 119 10.01 14.60 -6.24
CA GLY A 119 9.56 15.60 -7.21
C GLY A 119 8.05 15.64 -7.46
N LEU A 120 7.23 14.96 -6.66
CA LEU A 120 5.78 15.15 -6.68
C LEU A 120 5.38 16.43 -5.96
N PRO A 121 4.17 17.00 -6.25
CA PRO A 121 3.62 18.10 -5.46
C PRO A 121 3.58 17.74 -3.97
N ASN A 122 4.01 18.66 -3.10
CA ASN A 122 4.03 18.43 -1.65
C ASN A 122 3.40 19.61 -0.89
N PRO A 123 2.20 19.45 -0.32
CA PRO A 123 1.38 18.23 -0.32
C PRO A 123 0.68 17.96 -1.67
N PHE A 124 0.24 16.71 -1.88
CA PHE A 124 -0.72 16.34 -2.92
C PHE A 124 -2.05 15.91 -2.30
N THR A 125 -3.13 15.96 -3.08
CA THR A 125 -4.45 15.49 -2.64
C THR A 125 -4.57 13.99 -2.83
N ALA A 126 -5.05 13.26 -1.79
CA ALA A 126 -5.38 11.85 -1.93
C ALA A 126 -6.66 11.45 -1.18
N THR A 127 -7.32 10.42 -1.70
CA THR A 127 -8.52 9.83 -1.09
C THR A 127 -8.15 8.90 0.06
N ARG A 128 -8.90 9.00 1.15
CA ARG A 128 -8.76 8.18 2.35
C ARG A 128 -10.08 7.46 2.68
N TYR A 129 -10.00 6.14 3.03
CA TYR A 129 -11.13 5.30 3.41
C TYR A 129 -10.81 4.44 4.63
N HIS A 130 -10.23 4.99 5.68
CA HIS A 130 -9.78 4.20 6.81
C HIS A 130 -10.21 4.76 8.17
N SER A 131 -10.34 3.89 9.13
CA SER A 131 -10.56 4.19 10.56
C SER A 131 -9.39 3.76 11.44
N LEU A 132 -8.40 3.09 10.88
CA LEU A 132 -7.21 2.58 11.55
C LEU A 132 -5.96 3.15 10.89
N VAL A 133 -4.89 3.29 11.69
CA VAL A 133 -3.56 3.74 11.26
C VAL A 133 -2.47 3.00 12.02
N ILE A 134 -1.25 3.02 11.49
CA ILE A 134 -0.06 2.57 12.24
C ILE A 134 0.26 3.61 13.33
N GLU A 135 0.45 3.15 14.57
CA GLU A 135 0.93 4.01 15.67
C GLU A 135 2.40 4.40 15.41
N PRO A 136 2.71 5.71 15.21
CA PRO A 136 4.03 6.14 14.77
C PRO A 136 5.20 5.66 15.62
N ASN A 137 5.02 5.65 16.95
CA ASN A 137 6.07 5.27 17.91
C ASN A 137 6.36 3.75 17.93
N THR A 138 5.63 2.95 17.16
CA THR A 138 5.78 1.49 17.09
C THR A 138 6.29 1.03 15.72
N LEU A 139 6.49 1.96 14.78
CA LEU A 139 7.09 1.63 13.49
C LEU A 139 8.54 1.20 13.70
N ARG A 140 8.94 0.11 13.04
CA ARG A 140 10.33 -0.39 13.12
C ARG A 140 11.30 0.56 12.46
N ASP A 141 12.55 0.53 12.95
CA ASP A 141 13.65 1.40 12.48
C ASP A 141 14.09 1.10 11.03
N ASP A 142 13.71 -0.07 10.45
CA ASP A 142 13.99 -0.42 9.06
C ASP A 142 12.95 0.12 8.06
N PHE A 143 11.92 0.84 8.56
CA PHE A 143 10.95 1.56 7.76
C PHE A 143 11.03 3.07 7.97
N ASP A 144 11.00 3.82 6.88
CA ASP A 144 10.81 5.27 6.91
C ASP A 144 9.32 5.61 6.80
N VAL A 145 8.89 6.63 7.52
CA VAL A 145 7.60 7.30 7.24
C VAL A 145 7.80 8.17 6.01
N SER A 146 7.38 7.67 4.86
CA SER A 146 7.57 8.35 3.58
C SER A 146 6.47 9.38 3.26
N ALA A 147 5.25 9.24 3.86
CA ALA A 147 4.20 10.25 3.77
C ALA A 147 3.33 10.29 5.04
N TRP A 148 2.71 11.45 5.29
CA TRP A 148 1.84 11.70 6.45
C TRP A 148 0.73 12.69 6.14
N ALA A 149 -0.31 12.69 6.97
CA ALA A 149 -1.34 13.72 7.02
C ALA A 149 -1.38 14.36 8.41
N ASP A 150 -1.70 15.65 8.48
CA ASP A 150 -1.86 16.34 9.74
C ASP A 150 -3.24 16.03 10.35
N ALA A 151 -3.25 15.56 11.59
CA ALA A 151 -4.49 15.30 12.31
C ALA A 151 -5.02 16.58 12.99
N PRO A 152 -6.33 16.66 13.34
CA PRO A 152 -6.93 17.84 13.95
C PRO A 152 -6.31 18.25 15.28
N ASP A 153 -5.66 17.33 15.99
CA ASP A 153 -4.96 17.60 17.26
C ASP A 153 -3.51 18.08 17.07
N GLY A 154 -3.07 18.28 15.82
CA GLY A 154 -1.72 18.70 15.45
C GLY A 154 -0.71 17.55 15.40
N SER A 155 -1.12 16.31 15.66
CA SER A 155 -0.29 15.13 15.47
C SER A 155 -0.22 14.76 13.97
N ARG A 156 0.71 13.86 13.61
CA ARG A 156 0.81 13.30 12.26
C ARG A 156 0.35 11.85 12.25
N GLU A 157 -0.50 11.52 11.29
CA GLU A 157 -0.87 10.15 10.97
C GLU A 157 -0.02 9.64 9.81
N ILE A 158 0.50 8.42 9.92
CA ILE A 158 1.30 7.79 8.85
C ILE A 158 0.39 7.48 7.66
N MET A 159 0.75 7.99 6.49
CA MET A 159 0.04 7.76 5.22
C MET A 159 0.84 6.93 4.23
N ALA A 160 2.15 6.81 4.41
CA ALA A 160 2.96 5.84 3.70
C ALA A 160 4.20 5.44 4.50
N ILE A 161 4.60 4.20 4.30
CA ILE A 161 5.86 3.65 4.80
C ILE A 161 6.65 3.05 3.65
N ARG A 162 7.97 3.17 3.72
CA ARG A 162 8.92 2.59 2.77
C ARG A 162 9.99 1.83 3.53
N HIS A 163 10.28 0.60 3.13
CA HIS A 163 11.41 -0.13 3.69
C HIS A 163 12.73 0.45 3.16
N GLN A 164 13.73 0.59 4.03
CA GLN A 164 14.99 1.27 3.69
C GLN A 164 15.85 0.51 2.67
N GLU A 165 15.77 -0.83 2.65
CA GLU A 165 16.60 -1.69 1.79
C GLU A 165 15.78 -2.44 0.74
N TRP A 166 14.54 -2.83 1.06
CA TRP A 166 13.71 -3.67 0.20
C TRP A 166 12.69 -2.85 -0.58
N PRO A 167 12.29 -3.27 -1.78
CA PRO A 167 11.26 -2.58 -2.55
C PRO A 167 9.85 -2.87 -1.98
N VAL A 168 9.64 -2.47 -0.73
CA VAL A 168 8.36 -2.63 -0.01
C VAL A 168 7.80 -1.26 0.32
N GLU A 169 6.60 -1.01 -0.17
CA GLU A 169 5.82 0.21 0.02
C GLU A 169 4.49 -0.12 0.68
N GLY A 170 4.08 0.71 1.61
CA GLY A 170 2.75 0.64 2.19
C GLY A 170 2.07 2.00 2.12
N TRP A 171 0.90 2.10 1.46
CA TRP A 171 0.15 3.36 1.32
C TRP A 171 -1.20 3.27 2.00
N GLN A 172 -1.47 4.17 2.93
CA GLN A 172 -2.75 4.24 3.64
C GLN A 172 -3.84 4.91 2.80
N PHE A 173 -3.46 5.77 1.86
CA PHE A 173 -4.35 6.41 0.88
C PHE A 173 -4.60 5.49 -0.33
N HIS A 174 -5.55 5.87 -1.17
CA HIS A 174 -6.01 5.12 -2.34
C HIS A 174 -5.46 5.73 -3.64
N PRO A 175 -4.37 5.18 -4.23
CA PRO A 175 -3.79 5.70 -5.47
C PRO A 175 -4.68 5.47 -6.69
N GLU A 176 -5.57 4.46 -6.66
CA GLU A 176 -6.49 4.13 -7.73
C GLU A 176 -7.67 5.09 -7.85
N SER A 177 -7.92 5.88 -6.80
CA SER A 177 -9.00 6.85 -6.79
C SER A 177 -8.75 7.97 -7.80
N PHE A 178 -9.79 8.37 -8.54
CA PHE A 178 -9.73 9.51 -9.46
C PHE A 178 -9.56 10.87 -8.75
N LEU A 179 -9.76 10.90 -7.43
CA LEU A 179 -9.53 12.09 -6.59
C LEU A 179 -8.12 12.12 -5.97
N THR A 180 -7.26 11.17 -6.31
CA THR A 180 -5.85 11.16 -5.90
C THR A 180 -4.99 11.72 -7.03
N ASP A 181 -4.46 12.93 -6.84
CA ASP A 181 -3.77 13.69 -7.90
C ASP A 181 -2.57 12.94 -8.51
N CYS A 182 -1.73 12.32 -7.67
CA CYS A 182 -0.49 11.66 -8.08
C CYS A 182 -0.60 10.13 -8.18
N GLY A 183 -1.81 9.56 -8.04
CA GLY A 183 -1.99 8.11 -7.93
C GLY A 183 -1.45 7.34 -9.12
N HIS A 184 -1.72 7.80 -10.33
CA HIS A 184 -1.23 7.19 -11.58
C HIS A 184 0.30 7.21 -11.66
N GLU A 185 0.93 8.32 -11.32
CA GLU A 185 2.40 8.46 -11.33
C GLU A 185 3.06 7.58 -10.25
N LEU A 186 2.47 7.50 -9.06
CA LEU A 186 2.96 6.64 -7.99
C LEU A 186 2.91 5.16 -8.38
N LEU A 187 1.79 4.70 -8.97
CA LEU A 187 1.66 3.33 -9.48
C LEU A 187 2.66 3.04 -10.60
N ARG A 188 2.86 3.98 -11.53
CA ARG A 188 3.85 3.85 -12.59
C ARG A 188 5.26 3.67 -12.01
N ARG A 189 5.65 4.50 -11.04
CA ARG A 189 6.96 4.41 -10.38
C ARG A 189 7.12 3.11 -9.58
N PHE A 190 6.06 2.62 -8.96
CA PHE A 190 6.07 1.31 -8.29
C PHE A 190 6.38 0.19 -9.29
N LEU A 191 5.80 0.23 -10.50
CA LEU A 191 6.09 -0.75 -11.55
C LEU A 191 7.55 -0.72 -12.05
N ASP A 192 8.26 0.38 -11.82
CA ASP A 192 9.68 0.52 -12.15
C ASP A 192 10.62 -0.06 -11.06
N LEU A 193 10.11 -0.35 -9.86
CA LEU A 193 10.91 -0.96 -8.80
C LEU A 193 11.43 -2.34 -9.20
N ARG A 194 12.62 -2.67 -8.71
CA ARG A 194 13.24 -4.00 -8.86
C ARG A 194 13.91 -4.40 -7.55
N THR A 195 13.97 -5.69 -7.28
CA THR A 195 14.83 -6.20 -6.22
C THR A 195 16.29 -5.96 -6.56
N ALA A 196 17.08 -5.59 -5.56
CA ALA A 196 18.52 -5.57 -5.72
C ALA A 196 19.00 -7.00 -6.06
N ALA A 197 19.88 -7.09 -7.06
CA ALA A 197 20.46 -8.36 -7.51
C ALA A 197 21.43 -8.94 -6.47
#